data_deebbacb199f4e72c8ae19951deddbb3
#
_entry.id   deebbacb199f4e72c8ae19951deddbb3
#
_cell.length_a   1.000
_cell.length_b   1.000
_cell.length_c   1.000
_cell.angle_alpha   90.00
_cell.angle_beta   90.00
_cell.angle_gamma   90.00
#
_symmetry.space_group_name_H-M   'P 1'
#
loop_
_entity.id
_entity.type
_entity.pdbx_description
1 polymer ?
#
loop_
_entity_poly.entity_id
_entity_poly.type
_entity_poly.pdbx_seq_one_letter_code
_entity_poly.pdbx_strand_id
1 'polypeptide(L)'
;MKRLQILLFALLMAVATLPTYQAHGAEWSMTEDMGLHLKMNMNGVSPHVERINGLDRIWRSDGPGGTVVNDCNEEGICTKVTVPVRLGNDFTVVTFTNGTKRAYFKDIDGANQQVYSAPCIDAGCVSIGARVATTTEMRVPSSTRAWGVPDAVLLPDGRVRIYIVESPVLGKCTEKIASYISTDGISFTKEPGWRFENGYVDTEILRAKQGDYVMIMADIACTSTNRQMLFMSTSKDGLSWSTPEILTGPGIEGLDPTGYEVSPNVFRIYYSQGGPSQTYVVKRGVLRFTPAAVVTPTPTPTPTPTPTPTPTPTESVVASPTPTPTIVAPTPTKAAVGKKTTITCVIGKSVKKVTAVNPKCPKGYKKR
;
A
#
# COMPACT_ATOMS: atom_id res chain seq x y z
N MET A 1 -47.54 73.22 -1.58
CA MET A 1 -46.31 72.45 -1.43
C MET A 1 -46.65 71.16 -0.76
N LYS A 2 -46.84 70.05 -1.55
CA LYS A 2 -47.19 68.79 -1.08
C LYS A 2 -45.95 67.85 -1.06
N ARG A 3 -45.54 67.39 0.10
CA ARG A 3 -44.40 66.47 0.24
C ARG A 3 -44.87 65.07 -0.11
N LEU A 4 -44.26 64.49 -1.12
CA LEU A 4 -44.46 63.11 -1.54
C LEU A 4 -43.54 62.22 -0.70
N GLN A 5 -44.13 61.35 0.17
CA GLN A 5 -43.40 60.33 0.90
C GLN A 5 -43.32 59.10 0.03
N ILE A 6 -42.08 58.74 -0.36
CA ILE A 6 -41.79 57.47 -1.02
C ILE A 6 -41.53 56.43 0.05
N LEU A 7 -42.40 55.44 0.22
CA LEU A 7 -42.16 54.27 1.03
C LEU A 7 -41.27 53.27 0.24
N LEU A 8 -40.07 53.09 0.71
CA LEU A 8 -39.14 52.09 0.19
C LEU A 8 -39.43 50.77 0.94
N PHE A 9 -40.08 49.81 0.26
CA PHE A 9 -40.19 48.44 0.74
C PHE A 9 -38.85 47.73 0.56
N ALA A 10 -38.09 47.56 1.62
CA ALA A 10 -36.92 46.71 1.64
C ALA A 10 -37.34 45.25 1.75
N LEU A 11 -37.29 44.51 0.64
CA LEU A 11 -37.47 43.06 0.59
C LEU A 11 -36.22 42.41 1.12
N LEU A 12 -36.17 42.01 2.39
CA LEU A 12 -35.13 41.16 2.95
C LEU A 12 -35.24 39.78 2.34
N MET A 13 -34.44 39.47 1.33
CA MET A 13 -34.18 38.07 0.95
C MET A 13 -33.32 37.44 2.04
N ALA A 14 -33.91 36.66 2.90
CA ALA A 14 -33.15 35.73 3.76
C ALA A 14 -32.53 34.66 2.86
N VAL A 15 -31.27 34.86 2.48
CA VAL A 15 -30.46 33.81 1.89
C VAL A 15 -30.20 32.78 2.99
N ALA A 16 -31.00 31.74 3.01
CA ALA A 16 -30.70 30.56 3.83
C ALA A 16 -29.35 30.01 3.36
N THR A 17 -28.28 30.29 4.08
CA THR A 17 -27.01 29.62 3.92
C THR A 17 -27.21 28.17 4.34
N LEU A 18 -27.45 27.31 3.36
CA LEU A 18 -27.36 25.87 3.57
C LEU A 18 -25.95 25.59 4.11
N PRO A 19 -25.81 24.83 5.20
CA PRO A 19 -24.48 24.42 5.64
C PRO A 19 -23.82 23.69 4.48
N THR A 20 -22.74 24.24 3.96
CA THR A 20 -21.87 23.54 3.03
C THR A 20 -21.30 22.36 3.78
N TYR A 21 -21.85 21.19 3.59
CA TYR A 21 -21.28 19.94 4.06
C TYR A 21 -19.99 19.75 3.27
N GLN A 22 -18.87 20.15 3.85
CA GLN A 22 -17.57 19.75 3.30
C GLN A 22 -17.51 18.23 3.43
N ALA A 23 -17.53 17.56 2.30
CA ALA A 23 -17.20 16.15 2.27
C ALA A 23 -15.75 16.04 2.76
N HIS A 24 -15.56 15.54 3.98
CA HIS A 24 -14.24 15.18 4.47
C HIS A 24 -13.71 14.10 3.52
N GLY A 25 -12.57 14.37 2.89
CA GLY A 25 -11.83 13.38 2.13
C GLY A 25 -11.43 12.20 3.03
N ALA A 26 -10.96 11.12 2.43
CA ALA A 26 -10.29 10.07 3.19
C ALA A 26 -9.08 10.66 3.90
N GLU A 27 -8.86 10.30 5.15
CA GLU A 27 -7.83 10.89 5.99
C GLU A 27 -7.09 9.81 6.78
N TRP A 28 -5.76 9.94 6.82
CA TRP A 28 -4.88 9.18 7.68
C TRP A 28 -4.47 10.03 8.89
N SER A 29 -4.58 9.46 10.07
CA SER A 29 -4.11 10.09 11.31
C SER A 29 -3.35 9.11 12.16
N MET A 30 -2.25 9.55 12.77
CA MET A 30 -1.46 8.75 13.68
C MET A 30 -1.35 9.43 15.03
N THR A 31 -1.44 8.65 16.10
CA THR A 31 -1.27 9.12 17.49
C THR A 31 -0.24 8.24 18.16
N GLU A 32 0.81 8.84 18.73
CA GLU A 32 1.79 8.13 19.56
C GLU A 32 1.16 7.72 20.89
N ASP A 33 1.49 6.53 21.37
CA ASP A 33 1.22 6.09 22.75
C ASP A 33 2.22 6.79 23.68
N MET A 34 1.91 8.02 24.08
CA MET A 34 2.80 8.93 24.82
C MET A 34 3.37 8.30 26.09
N GLY A 35 4.70 8.32 26.18
CA GLY A 35 5.43 7.78 27.33
C GLY A 35 5.54 6.26 27.39
N LEU A 36 4.87 5.52 26.50
CA LEU A 36 4.94 4.06 26.49
C LEU A 36 6.35 3.55 26.20
N HIS A 37 7.12 4.23 25.36
CA HIS A 37 8.51 3.89 25.05
C HIS A 37 9.41 3.81 26.31
N LEU A 38 9.10 4.57 27.36
CA LEU A 38 9.82 4.49 28.65
C LEU A 38 9.57 3.15 29.37
N LYS A 39 8.35 2.60 29.24
CA LYS A 39 8.00 1.27 29.77
C LYS A 39 8.57 0.15 28.91
N MET A 40 8.48 0.30 27.59
CA MET A 40 9.02 -0.67 26.64
C MET A 40 10.54 -0.78 26.76
N ASN A 41 11.23 0.31 27.01
CA ASN A 41 12.69 0.38 27.22
C ASN A 41 13.46 -0.38 26.13
N MET A 42 13.07 -0.19 24.88
CA MET A 42 13.68 -0.84 23.73
C MET A 42 14.45 0.16 22.88
N ASN A 43 15.73 -0.11 22.68
CA ASN A 43 16.61 0.65 21.78
C ASN A 43 16.86 -0.20 20.51
N GLY A 44 17.07 0.45 19.38
CA GLY A 44 17.41 -0.21 18.12
C GLY A 44 16.62 0.35 16.95
N VAL A 45 16.84 -0.26 15.79
CA VAL A 45 16.28 0.14 14.50
C VAL A 45 15.66 -1.04 13.79
N SER A 46 14.97 -0.79 12.70
CA SER A 46 14.33 -1.80 11.84
C SER A 46 13.51 -2.81 12.65
N PRO A 47 12.54 -2.36 13.48
CA PRO A 47 11.63 -3.29 14.11
C PRO A 47 10.76 -3.97 13.07
N HIS A 48 10.45 -5.25 13.30
CA HIS A 48 9.37 -5.99 12.65
C HIS A 48 8.46 -6.55 13.74
N VAL A 49 7.16 -6.50 13.57
CA VAL A 49 6.20 -6.95 14.58
C VAL A 49 5.21 -7.96 14.06
N GLU A 50 4.98 -9.01 14.83
CA GLU A 50 3.84 -9.92 14.67
C GLU A 50 3.07 -10.09 15.98
N ARG A 51 1.77 -10.28 15.89
CA ARG A 51 0.95 -10.64 17.05
C ARG A 51 1.00 -12.14 17.27
N ILE A 52 1.63 -12.59 18.35
CA ILE A 52 1.82 -14.01 18.69
C ILE A 52 1.32 -14.26 20.13
N ASN A 53 0.35 -15.17 20.27
CA ASN A 53 -0.21 -15.55 21.58
C ASN A 53 -0.66 -14.37 22.46
N GLY A 54 -1.21 -13.33 21.84
CA GLY A 54 -1.67 -12.16 22.56
C GLY A 54 -0.58 -11.15 22.95
N LEU A 55 0.66 -11.38 22.55
CA LEU A 55 1.80 -10.46 22.74
C LEU A 55 2.26 -9.91 21.38
N ASP A 56 2.80 -8.71 21.39
CA ASP A 56 3.49 -8.14 20.24
C ASP A 56 4.94 -8.62 20.28
N ARG A 57 5.28 -9.56 19.41
CA ARG A 57 6.66 -10.00 19.21
C ARG A 57 7.36 -9.06 18.26
N ILE A 58 8.47 -8.47 18.74
CA ILE A 58 9.22 -7.44 18.03
C ILE A 58 10.63 -7.95 17.80
N TRP A 59 11.00 -8.11 16.54
CA TRP A 59 12.38 -8.29 16.10
C TRP A 59 12.95 -6.91 15.77
N ARG A 60 14.12 -6.58 16.24
CA ARG A 60 14.76 -5.29 15.98
C ARG A 60 16.27 -5.45 15.86
N SER A 61 16.88 -4.65 15.02
CA SER A 61 18.32 -4.61 14.87
C SER A 61 18.98 -3.86 16.03
N ASP A 62 19.99 -4.48 16.64
CA ASP A 62 20.76 -3.92 17.77
C ASP A 62 22.25 -3.90 17.40
N GLY A 63 22.57 -3.16 16.35
CA GLY A 63 23.93 -3.00 15.85
C GLY A 63 24.59 -4.30 15.37
N PRO A 64 25.89 -4.49 15.60
CA PRO A 64 26.65 -5.65 15.08
C PRO A 64 26.18 -7.00 15.64
N GLY A 65 25.44 -6.99 16.75
CA GLY A 65 24.90 -8.19 17.39
C GLY A 65 23.83 -8.91 16.58
N GLY A 66 23.27 -8.25 15.56
CA GLY A 66 22.15 -8.77 14.78
C GLY A 66 20.81 -8.43 15.41
N THR A 67 19.82 -9.24 15.15
CA THR A 67 18.44 -9.01 15.61
C THR A 67 18.24 -9.49 17.06
N VAL A 68 17.62 -8.67 17.86
CA VAL A 68 17.13 -8.94 19.21
C VAL A 68 15.61 -9.05 19.19
N VAL A 69 15.05 -9.92 20.02
CA VAL A 69 13.61 -10.19 20.05
C VAL A 69 13.04 -9.87 21.42
N ASN A 70 11.89 -9.21 21.43
CA ASN A 70 11.12 -8.90 22.63
C ASN A 70 9.65 -9.29 22.44
N ASP A 71 9.01 -9.78 23.51
CA ASP A 71 7.56 -9.93 23.60
C ASP A 71 7.00 -8.83 24.50
N CYS A 72 6.09 -8.03 23.97
CA CYS A 72 5.48 -6.90 24.67
C CYS A 72 3.98 -7.11 24.86
N ASN A 73 3.47 -6.81 26.06
CA ASN A 73 2.03 -6.83 26.31
C ASN A 73 1.38 -5.49 25.93
N GLU A 74 0.07 -5.38 26.14
CA GLU A 74 -0.70 -4.17 25.82
C GLU A 74 -0.23 -2.94 26.60
N GLU A 75 0.21 -3.12 27.85
CA GLU A 75 0.71 -2.05 28.72
C GLU A 75 2.14 -1.62 28.37
N GLY A 76 2.77 -2.24 27.36
CA GLY A 76 4.14 -1.95 26.93
C GLY A 76 5.21 -2.53 27.85
N ILE A 77 4.90 -3.55 28.63
CA ILE A 77 5.89 -4.29 29.39
C ILE A 77 6.48 -5.35 28.44
N CYS A 78 7.77 -5.23 28.18
CA CYS A 78 8.49 -6.06 27.21
C CYS A 78 9.47 -6.99 27.91
N THR A 79 9.46 -8.24 27.53
CA THR A 79 10.41 -9.27 27.99
C THR A 79 11.31 -9.68 26.82
N LYS A 80 12.62 -9.69 27.05
CA LYS A 80 13.59 -10.15 26.07
C LYS A 80 13.43 -11.67 25.85
N VAL A 81 13.33 -12.07 24.60
CA VAL A 81 13.26 -13.48 24.21
C VAL A 81 14.67 -13.97 23.93
N THR A 82 14.99 -15.19 24.41
CA THR A 82 16.28 -15.81 24.11
C THR A 82 16.33 -16.26 22.65
N VAL A 83 17.34 -15.80 21.93
CA VAL A 83 17.59 -16.14 20.54
C VAL A 83 18.80 -17.10 20.50
N PRO A 84 18.63 -18.37 20.13
CA PRO A 84 19.69 -19.39 20.24
C PRO A 84 20.75 -19.28 19.13
N VAL A 85 20.44 -18.58 18.04
CA VAL A 85 21.34 -18.37 16.91
C VAL A 85 21.35 -16.90 16.53
N ARG A 86 22.46 -16.43 15.95
CA ARG A 86 22.52 -15.04 15.45
C ARG A 86 21.54 -14.92 14.28
N LEU A 87 20.55 -14.05 14.43
CA LEU A 87 19.70 -13.58 13.34
C LEU A 87 20.38 -12.40 12.64
N GLY A 88 20.17 -12.25 11.33
CA GLY A 88 20.64 -11.09 10.57
C GLY A 88 19.92 -9.80 10.99
N ASN A 89 20.28 -8.69 10.38
CA ASN A 89 19.65 -7.40 10.60
C ASN A 89 18.45 -7.20 9.67
N ASP A 90 17.61 -6.20 9.98
CA ASP A 90 16.44 -5.84 9.18
C ASP A 90 15.57 -7.09 8.91
N PHE A 91 15.13 -7.69 9.99
CA PHE A 91 14.49 -9.01 10.00
C PHE A 91 12.98 -8.87 9.78
N THR A 92 12.43 -9.59 8.81
CA THR A 92 10.99 -9.68 8.55
C THR A 92 10.56 -11.14 8.40
N VAL A 93 9.29 -11.45 8.68
CA VAL A 93 8.76 -12.82 8.70
C VAL A 93 7.53 -12.91 7.81
N VAL A 94 7.44 -13.97 7.03
CA VAL A 94 6.23 -14.33 6.29
C VAL A 94 5.67 -15.64 6.86
N THR A 95 4.38 -15.62 7.18
CA THR A 95 3.61 -16.81 7.53
C THR A 95 2.83 -17.28 6.30
N PHE A 96 3.14 -18.47 5.81
CA PHE A 96 2.45 -19.09 4.66
C PHE A 96 1.09 -19.65 5.06
N THR A 97 0.23 -19.89 4.08
CA THR A 97 -1.14 -20.43 4.29
C THR A 97 -1.18 -21.78 4.98
N ASN A 98 -0.12 -22.56 4.87
CA ASN A 98 0.04 -23.85 5.56
C ASN A 98 0.56 -23.72 7.00
N GLY A 99 0.72 -22.49 7.51
CA GLY A 99 1.21 -22.19 8.86
C GLY A 99 2.75 -22.24 9.01
N THR A 100 3.51 -22.63 8.00
CA THR A 100 4.98 -22.53 8.05
C THR A 100 5.41 -21.09 7.95
N LYS A 101 6.58 -20.75 8.51
CA LYS A 101 7.13 -19.40 8.48
C LYS A 101 8.51 -19.39 7.83
N ARG A 102 8.83 -18.27 7.21
CA ARG A 102 10.14 -17.99 6.65
C ARG A 102 10.55 -16.57 6.99
N ALA A 103 11.78 -16.41 7.47
CA ALA A 103 12.40 -15.15 7.73
C ALA A 103 13.15 -14.65 6.50
N TYR A 104 13.19 -13.33 6.35
CA TYR A 104 14.02 -12.59 5.40
C TYR A 104 14.79 -11.55 6.17
N PHE A 105 16.08 -11.39 5.86
CA PHE A 105 16.94 -10.49 6.62
C PHE A 105 18.19 -10.13 5.84
N LYS A 106 18.79 -9.01 6.19
CA LYS A 106 20.07 -8.59 5.67
C LYS A 106 21.21 -9.14 6.53
N ASP A 107 22.26 -9.63 5.90
CA ASP A 107 23.50 -10.00 6.59
C ASP A 107 24.72 -9.73 5.69
N ILE A 108 25.89 -9.79 6.29
CA ILE A 108 27.17 -9.55 5.61
C ILE A 108 27.65 -10.86 4.96
N ASP A 109 28.11 -10.72 3.72
CA ASP A 109 28.79 -11.75 2.94
C ASP A 109 30.10 -11.18 2.41
N GLY A 110 31.18 -11.36 3.17
CA GLY A 110 32.48 -10.74 2.89
C GLY A 110 32.39 -9.22 2.92
N ALA A 111 32.73 -8.57 1.80
CA ALA A 111 32.64 -7.11 1.64
C ALA A 111 31.26 -6.64 1.18
N ASN A 112 30.26 -7.53 1.10
CA ASN A 112 28.94 -7.22 0.59
C ASN A 112 27.87 -7.41 1.68
N GLN A 113 26.75 -6.75 1.49
CA GLN A 113 25.48 -7.04 2.15
C GLN A 113 24.62 -7.88 1.22
N GLN A 114 23.88 -8.85 1.77
CA GLN A 114 23.02 -9.76 1.03
C GLN A 114 21.72 -9.97 1.78
N VAL A 115 20.61 -10.02 1.06
CA VAL A 115 19.34 -10.51 1.63
C VAL A 115 19.32 -12.03 1.56
N TYR A 116 19.06 -12.63 2.70
CA TYR A 116 18.89 -14.07 2.88
C TYR A 116 17.47 -14.40 3.23
N SER A 117 17.07 -15.63 2.94
CA SER A 117 15.88 -16.26 3.50
C SER A 117 16.26 -17.49 4.31
N ALA A 118 15.52 -17.79 5.36
CA ALA A 118 15.67 -19.01 6.15
C ALA A 118 14.31 -19.51 6.66
N PRO A 119 14.05 -20.83 6.72
CA PRO A 119 12.85 -21.32 7.35
C PRO A 119 12.91 -21.06 8.86
N CYS A 120 11.81 -20.63 9.46
CA CYS A 120 11.68 -20.60 10.91
C CYS A 120 11.53 -22.04 11.42
N ILE A 121 12.30 -22.41 12.44
CA ILE A 121 12.26 -23.74 13.05
C ILE A 121 11.15 -23.82 14.10
N ASP A 122 10.88 -22.71 14.78
CA ASP A 122 9.81 -22.58 15.77
C ASP A 122 8.72 -21.62 15.30
N ALA A 123 7.53 -21.74 15.90
CA ALA A 123 6.38 -20.90 15.55
C ALA A 123 6.60 -19.41 15.82
N GLY A 124 7.53 -19.08 16.71
CA GLY A 124 7.89 -17.73 17.09
C GLY A 124 9.00 -17.12 16.27
N CYS A 125 9.59 -17.88 15.34
CA CYS A 125 10.70 -17.46 14.47
C CYS A 125 11.89 -16.84 15.23
N VAL A 126 12.23 -17.38 16.39
CA VAL A 126 13.44 -17.01 17.14
C VAL A 126 14.60 -17.95 16.85
N SER A 127 14.34 -19.09 16.20
CA SER A 127 15.32 -20.02 15.67
C SER A 127 15.05 -20.25 14.18
N ILE A 128 16.11 -20.14 13.38
CA ILE A 128 16.05 -20.29 11.92
C ILE A 128 16.93 -21.43 11.45
N GLY A 129 16.53 -22.07 10.36
CA GLY A 129 17.31 -23.08 9.67
C GLY A 129 18.41 -22.50 8.79
N ALA A 130 18.90 -23.32 7.88
CA ALA A 130 19.93 -22.89 6.93
C ALA A 130 19.46 -21.71 6.08
N ARG A 131 20.27 -20.65 6.07
CA ARG A 131 20.00 -19.47 5.24
C ARG A 131 20.37 -19.70 3.78
N VAL A 132 19.60 -19.14 2.87
CA VAL A 132 19.82 -19.16 1.43
C VAL A 132 19.76 -17.72 0.91
N ALA A 133 20.71 -17.35 0.04
CA ALA A 133 20.67 -16.05 -0.64
C ALA A 133 19.44 -16.00 -1.56
N THR A 134 18.69 -14.89 -1.50
CA THR A 134 17.43 -14.73 -2.24
C THR A 134 17.65 -14.53 -3.74
N THR A 135 18.61 -13.71 -4.11
CA THR A 135 19.06 -13.44 -5.49
C THR A 135 20.37 -12.66 -5.47
N THR A 136 21.15 -12.77 -6.53
CA THR A 136 22.37 -11.95 -6.68
C THR A 136 22.07 -10.46 -6.88
N GLU A 137 20.88 -10.11 -7.34
CA GLU A 137 20.45 -8.71 -7.50
C GLU A 137 20.26 -8.01 -6.15
N MET A 138 19.97 -8.76 -5.08
CA MET A 138 19.92 -8.26 -3.70
C MET A 138 21.25 -8.51 -2.97
N ARG A 139 22.35 -8.25 -3.64
CA ARG A 139 23.73 -8.30 -3.11
C ARG A 139 24.49 -7.06 -3.54
N VAL A 140 24.89 -6.25 -2.59
CA VAL A 140 25.54 -4.95 -2.84
C VAL A 140 26.77 -4.77 -1.96
N PRO A 141 27.75 -3.92 -2.34
CA PRO A 141 28.87 -3.58 -1.48
C PRO A 141 28.42 -3.01 -0.13
N SER A 142 29.06 -3.40 0.96
CA SER A 142 28.72 -2.93 2.33
C SER A 142 28.90 -1.42 2.50
N SER A 143 29.64 -0.77 1.61
CA SER A 143 29.78 0.69 1.57
C SER A 143 28.60 1.43 0.94
N THR A 144 27.64 0.71 0.34
CA THR A 144 26.45 1.32 -0.24
C THR A 144 25.57 1.88 0.87
N ARG A 145 25.21 3.16 0.72
CA ARG A 145 24.34 3.87 1.65
C ARG A 145 22.88 3.47 1.42
N ALA A 146 22.09 3.49 2.50
CA ALA A 146 20.64 3.29 2.49
C ALA A 146 20.19 2.10 1.61
N TRP A 147 20.81 0.96 1.83
CA TRP A 147 20.43 -0.29 1.20
C TRP A 147 19.98 -1.31 2.24
N GLY A 148 18.91 -2.00 1.98
CA GLY A 148 18.38 -3.04 2.85
C GLY A 148 16.99 -2.75 3.33
N VAL A 149 16.73 -3.00 4.61
CA VAL A 149 15.41 -2.92 5.25
C VAL A 149 14.35 -3.62 4.38
N PRO A 150 14.53 -4.95 4.12
CA PRO A 150 13.56 -5.69 3.35
C PRO A 150 12.28 -5.85 4.17
N ASP A 151 11.14 -5.58 3.56
CA ASP A 151 9.86 -6.05 4.05
C ASP A 151 9.29 -7.10 3.10
N ALA A 152 8.92 -8.26 3.65
CA ALA A 152 8.41 -9.39 2.89
C ALA A 152 6.94 -9.64 3.22
N VAL A 153 6.11 -9.78 2.20
CA VAL A 153 4.67 -10.00 2.35
C VAL A 153 4.19 -11.19 1.53
N LEU A 154 3.31 -12.01 2.13
CA LEU A 154 2.58 -13.03 1.41
C LEU A 154 1.44 -12.39 0.62
N LEU A 155 1.42 -12.62 -0.68
CA LEU A 155 0.35 -12.16 -1.55
C LEU A 155 -0.84 -13.11 -1.52
N PRO A 156 -2.05 -12.65 -1.87
CA PRO A 156 -3.25 -13.50 -1.90
C PRO A 156 -3.16 -14.72 -2.84
N ASP A 157 -2.29 -14.67 -3.85
CA ASP A 157 -2.03 -15.77 -4.77
C ASP A 157 -0.95 -16.76 -4.29
N GLY A 158 -0.44 -16.57 -3.06
CA GLY A 158 0.56 -17.45 -2.43
C GLY A 158 2.01 -17.11 -2.75
N ARG A 159 2.27 -16.13 -3.62
CA ARG A 159 3.63 -15.63 -3.88
C ARG A 159 4.11 -14.76 -2.73
N VAL A 160 5.42 -14.62 -2.62
CA VAL A 160 6.05 -13.68 -1.70
C VAL A 160 6.61 -12.51 -2.48
N ARG A 161 6.32 -11.28 -2.04
CA ARG A 161 6.96 -10.07 -2.55
C ARG A 161 7.83 -9.48 -1.46
N ILE A 162 9.05 -9.05 -1.82
CA ILE A 162 9.95 -8.28 -0.96
C ILE A 162 10.02 -6.86 -1.51
N TYR A 163 9.80 -5.88 -0.66
CA TYR A 163 10.14 -4.48 -0.91
C TYR A 163 11.48 -4.20 -0.24
N ILE A 164 12.35 -3.44 -0.90
CA ILE A 164 13.70 -3.16 -0.40
C ILE A 164 14.17 -1.79 -0.86
N VAL A 165 14.91 -1.11 -0.01
CA VAL A 165 15.58 0.14 -0.33
C VAL A 165 16.82 -0.14 -1.16
N GLU A 166 16.94 0.55 -2.29
CA GLU A 166 18.14 0.60 -3.13
C GLU A 166 18.60 2.04 -3.30
N SER A 167 19.91 2.27 -3.12
CA SER A 167 20.55 3.54 -3.45
C SER A 167 21.50 3.30 -4.62
N PRO A 168 21.05 3.54 -5.86
CA PRO A 168 21.84 3.23 -7.06
C PRO A 168 23.14 4.04 -7.17
N VAL A 169 23.19 5.18 -6.48
CA VAL A 169 24.38 6.01 -6.36
C VAL A 169 24.49 6.57 -4.94
N LEU A 170 25.72 6.79 -4.46
CA LEU A 170 25.92 7.52 -3.22
C LEU A 170 25.55 8.99 -3.42
N GLY A 171 24.65 9.50 -2.61
CA GLY A 171 24.18 10.88 -2.70
C GLY A 171 23.04 11.13 -1.77
N LYS A 172 22.57 12.38 -1.73
CA LYS A 172 21.35 12.71 -1.00
C LYS A 172 20.13 12.39 -1.85
N CYS A 173 19.13 11.76 -1.26
CA CYS A 173 17.83 11.55 -1.87
C CYS A 173 17.86 10.71 -3.16
N THR A 174 18.79 9.77 -3.25
CA THR A 174 18.90 8.85 -4.37
C THR A 174 18.29 7.48 -4.06
N GLU A 175 17.83 7.31 -2.86
CA GLU A 175 17.16 6.09 -2.37
C GLU A 175 15.87 5.86 -3.15
N LYS A 176 15.65 4.61 -3.49
CA LYS A 176 14.49 4.14 -4.23
C LYS A 176 14.00 2.85 -3.61
N ILE A 177 12.70 2.60 -3.73
CA ILE A 177 12.12 1.35 -3.28
C ILE A 177 11.88 0.48 -4.49
N ALA A 178 12.55 -0.66 -4.52
CA ALA A 178 12.34 -1.75 -5.47
C ALA A 178 11.42 -2.81 -4.89
N SER A 179 10.87 -3.67 -5.74
CA SER A 179 10.24 -4.92 -5.30
C SER A 179 10.74 -6.12 -6.10
N TYR A 180 10.71 -7.26 -5.43
CA TYR A 180 11.11 -8.57 -5.96
C TYR A 180 10.01 -9.57 -5.67
N ILE A 181 9.76 -10.49 -6.60
CA ILE A 181 8.69 -11.48 -6.51
C ILE A 181 9.23 -12.90 -6.55
N SER A 182 8.64 -13.79 -5.77
CA SER A 182 8.99 -15.20 -5.70
C SER A 182 7.74 -16.07 -5.67
N THR A 183 7.79 -17.23 -6.33
CA THR A 183 6.74 -18.27 -6.27
C THR A 183 7.02 -19.31 -5.19
N ASP A 184 8.26 -19.43 -4.74
CA ASP A 184 8.71 -20.44 -3.76
C ASP A 184 9.13 -19.80 -2.41
N GLY A 185 9.15 -18.46 -2.33
CA GLY A 185 9.63 -17.72 -1.17
C GLY A 185 11.15 -17.82 -0.96
N ILE A 186 11.90 -18.36 -1.91
CA ILE A 186 13.35 -18.56 -1.82
C ILE A 186 14.08 -17.80 -2.92
N SER A 187 13.68 -18.02 -4.17
CA SER A 187 14.31 -17.44 -5.36
C SER A 187 13.49 -16.25 -5.85
N PHE A 188 14.10 -15.08 -5.93
CA PHE A 188 13.42 -13.84 -6.25
C PHE A 188 13.87 -13.25 -7.58
N THR A 189 12.96 -12.61 -8.28
CA THR A 189 13.21 -11.85 -9.50
C THR A 189 12.72 -10.42 -9.31
N LYS A 190 13.54 -9.45 -9.71
CA LYS A 190 13.20 -8.02 -9.63
C LYS A 190 11.99 -7.70 -10.51
N GLU A 191 11.02 -6.99 -9.95
CA GLU A 191 9.88 -6.47 -10.70
C GLU A 191 10.26 -5.16 -11.40
N PRO A 192 9.76 -4.89 -12.62
CA PRO A 192 10.10 -3.68 -13.36
C PRO A 192 9.68 -2.39 -12.65
N GLY A 193 10.50 -1.36 -12.78
CA GLY A 193 10.25 -0.03 -12.22
C GLY A 193 10.52 0.08 -10.72
N TRP A 194 10.45 1.29 -10.23
CA TRP A 194 10.56 1.61 -8.81
C TRP A 194 9.17 1.78 -8.20
N ARG A 195 9.02 1.40 -6.94
CA ARG A 195 7.77 1.65 -6.19
C ARG A 195 7.71 3.10 -5.77
N PHE A 196 8.85 3.60 -5.28
CA PHE A 196 9.06 5.00 -4.94
C PHE A 196 10.48 5.42 -5.31
N GLU A 197 10.67 6.72 -5.54
CA GLU A 197 11.94 7.38 -5.81
C GLU A 197 12.08 8.61 -4.89
N ASN A 198 13.22 9.26 -4.93
CA ASN A 198 13.47 10.54 -4.26
C ASN A 198 13.50 10.47 -2.73
N GLY A 199 14.10 9.43 -2.17
CA GLY A 199 14.46 9.38 -0.77
C GLY A 199 13.44 8.74 0.17
N TYR A 200 12.45 8.04 -0.35
CA TYR A 200 11.62 7.16 0.47
C TYR A 200 12.37 5.88 0.81
N VAL A 201 12.22 5.45 2.07
CA VAL A 201 12.95 4.33 2.66
C VAL A 201 12.05 3.55 3.64
N ASP A 202 12.55 2.42 4.12
CA ASP A 202 12.03 1.70 5.29
C ASP A 202 10.53 1.38 5.18
N THR A 203 10.18 0.65 4.13
CA THR A 203 8.78 0.30 3.86
C THR A 203 8.31 -0.90 4.66
N GLU A 204 7.07 -0.84 5.15
CA GLU A 204 6.34 -1.96 5.73
C GLU A 204 4.94 -2.05 5.13
N ILE A 205 4.53 -3.24 4.73
CA ILE A 205 3.19 -3.51 4.25
C ILE A 205 2.29 -3.88 5.41
N LEU A 206 1.44 -2.96 5.82
CA LEU A 206 0.51 -3.15 6.92
C LEU A 206 -0.68 -4.04 6.56
N ARG A 207 -1.05 -4.06 5.30
CA ARG A 207 -2.13 -4.86 4.75
C ARG A 207 -1.87 -5.14 3.28
N ALA A 208 -1.97 -6.43 2.90
CA ALA A 208 -1.89 -6.88 1.52
C ALA A 208 -3.07 -7.79 1.22
N LYS A 209 -4.14 -7.23 0.68
CA LYS A 209 -5.32 -7.96 0.20
C LYS A 209 -5.44 -7.74 -1.29
N GLN A 210 -6.15 -8.62 -2.00
CA GLN A 210 -6.36 -8.44 -3.42
C GLN A 210 -7.05 -7.09 -3.70
N GLY A 211 -6.31 -6.20 -4.40
CA GLY A 211 -6.78 -4.87 -4.76
C GLY A 211 -6.86 -3.87 -3.60
N ASP A 212 -6.17 -4.13 -2.49
CA ASP A 212 -6.20 -3.27 -1.31
C ASP A 212 -4.90 -3.41 -0.49
N TYR A 213 -3.88 -2.68 -0.91
CA TYR A 213 -2.58 -2.64 -0.24
C TYR A 213 -2.44 -1.34 0.53
N VAL A 214 -1.93 -1.43 1.75
CA VAL A 214 -1.58 -0.30 2.62
C VAL A 214 -0.13 -0.43 3.03
N MET A 215 0.65 0.61 2.79
CA MET A 215 2.07 0.69 3.13
C MET A 215 2.31 1.90 4.02
N ILE A 216 3.18 1.73 5.01
CA ILE A 216 3.82 2.82 5.74
C ILE A 216 5.31 2.83 5.40
N MET A 217 5.91 4.01 5.33
CA MET A 217 7.32 4.19 5.01
C MET A 217 7.88 5.43 5.69
N ALA A 218 9.19 5.53 5.73
CA ALA A 218 9.88 6.74 6.16
C ALA A 218 10.51 7.48 4.97
N ASP A 219 11.02 8.68 5.20
CA ASP A 219 11.95 9.35 4.29
C ASP A 219 13.32 9.56 4.95
N ILE A 220 14.30 9.95 4.16
CA ILE A 220 15.62 10.36 4.68
C ILE A 220 15.77 11.87 4.81
N ALA A 221 14.68 12.57 5.13
CA ALA A 221 14.60 14.03 5.20
C ALA A 221 14.84 14.74 3.86
N CYS A 222 14.46 14.11 2.75
CA CYS A 222 14.54 14.68 1.41
C CYS A 222 13.20 15.22 0.94
N THR A 223 12.11 14.63 1.41
CA THR A 223 10.72 14.95 1.06
C THR A 223 10.03 15.75 2.15
N SER A 224 10.67 15.94 3.28
CA SER A 224 10.17 16.65 4.45
C SER A 224 11.15 17.73 4.97
N THR A 225 10.79 18.43 6.03
CA THR A 225 11.52 19.60 6.57
C THR A 225 12.70 19.22 7.48
N ASN A 226 13.73 18.57 6.96
CA ASN A 226 14.95 18.20 7.68
C ASN A 226 14.83 17.18 8.83
N ARG A 227 13.70 16.46 8.90
CA ARG A 227 13.47 15.37 9.85
C ARG A 227 12.94 14.16 9.12
N GLN A 228 13.29 12.98 9.59
CA GLN A 228 12.69 11.76 9.08
C GLN A 228 11.22 11.71 9.53
N MET A 229 10.31 11.60 8.56
CA MET A 229 8.88 11.58 8.79
C MET A 229 8.29 10.28 8.27
N LEU A 230 7.16 9.89 8.83
CA LEU A 230 6.40 8.74 8.36
C LEU A 230 5.37 9.14 7.32
N PHE A 231 5.19 8.29 6.33
CA PHE A 231 4.27 8.47 5.21
C PHE A 231 3.41 7.23 5.02
N MET A 232 2.23 7.45 4.44
CA MET A 232 1.31 6.39 4.02
C MET A 232 1.11 6.42 2.53
N SER A 233 0.94 5.24 1.94
CA SER A 233 0.50 5.09 0.56
C SER A 233 -0.37 3.87 0.39
N THR A 234 -1.25 3.89 -0.61
CA THR A 234 -2.14 2.79 -0.95
C THR A 234 -1.94 2.33 -2.39
N SER A 235 -2.26 1.08 -2.66
CA SER A 235 -2.14 0.50 -3.99
C SER A 235 -3.23 -0.53 -4.25
N LYS A 236 -3.56 -0.76 -5.52
CA LYS A 236 -4.47 -1.82 -5.96
C LYS A 236 -3.76 -3.10 -6.39
N ASP A 237 -2.48 -3.02 -6.73
CA ASP A 237 -1.70 -4.14 -7.27
C ASP A 237 -0.38 -4.37 -6.50
N GLY A 238 -0.04 -3.48 -5.55
CA GLY A 238 1.23 -3.48 -4.83
C GLY A 238 2.43 -3.06 -5.71
N LEU A 239 2.19 -2.55 -6.92
CA LEU A 239 3.20 -2.09 -7.86
C LEU A 239 3.08 -0.60 -8.18
N SER A 240 1.84 -0.14 -8.35
CA SER A 240 1.49 1.26 -8.60
C SER A 240 0.89 1.85 -7.33
N TRP A 241 1.51 2.87 -6.78
CA TRP A 241 1.18 3.42 -5.47
C TRP A 241 0.62 4.84 -5.60
N SER A 242 -0.27 5.20 -4.69
CA SER A 242 -0.72 6.59 -4.56
C SER A 242 0.45 7.51 -4.17
N THR A 243 0.31 8.80 -4.40
CA THR A 243 1.25 9.79 -3.85
C THR A 243 1.34 9.59 -2.34
N PRO A 244 2.55 9.48 -1.75
CA PRO A 244 2.69 9.33 -0.32
C PRO A 244 2.12 10.54 0.44
N GLU A 245 1.32 10.25 1.45
CA GLU A 245 0.75 11.25 2.35
C GLU A 245 1.55 11.28 3.64
N ILE A 246 2.00 12.46 4.04
CA ILE A 246 2.74 12.64 5.28
C ILE A 246 1.79 12.42 6.47
N LEU A 247 2.23 11.62 7.43
CA LEU A 247 1.51 11.45 8.68
C LEU A 247 1.79 12.62 9.60
N THR A 248 0.74 13.29 10.03
CA THR A 248 0.82 14.44 10.93
C THR A 248 0.37 14.07 12.34
N GLY A 249 1.01 14.65 13.33
CA GLY A 249 0.65 14.48 14.73
C GLY A 249 1.85 14.70 15.66
N PRO A 250 1.63 14.88 16.97
CA PRO A 250 2.70 15.00 17.94
C PRO A 250 3.55 13.72 17.99
N GLY A 251 4.87 13.86 17.88
CA GLY A 251 5.81 12.75 18.03
C GLY A 251 5.93 11.80 16.85
N ILE A 252 5.35 12.11 15.69
CA ILE A 252 5.38 11.27 14.48
C ILE A 252 6.60 11.57 13.62
N GLU A 253 7.75 11.59 14.25
CA GLU A 253 9.04 11.63 13.59
C GLU A 253 9.71 10.28 13.79
N GLY A 254 10.21 9.65 12.73
CA GLY A 254 10.87 8.38 12.89
C GLY A 254 11.20 7.70 11.57
N LEU A 255 11.76 6.51 11.72
CA LEU A 255 12.21 5.65 10.65
C LEU A 255 11.85 4.19 10.97
N ASP A 256 12.06 3.32 10.00
CA ASP A 256 11.84 1.87 10.13
C ASP A 256 10.47 1.55 10.75
N PRO A 257 9.35 2.03 10.17
CA PRO A 257 8.04 1.69 10.69
C PRO A 257 7.72 0.22 10.46
N THR A 258 6.97 -0.37 11.37
CA THR A 258 6.36 -1.70 11.22
C THR A 258 4.99 -1.72 11.89
N GLY A 259 4.13 -2.67 11.55
CA GLY A 259 2.84 -2.74 12.21
C GLY A 259 1.91 -3.79 11.64
N TYR A 260 0.71 -3.84 12.19
CA TYR A 260 -0.34 -4.74 11.74
C TYR A 260 -1.73 -4.15 12.00
N GLU A 261 -2.72 -4.60 11.24
CA GLU A 261 -4.11 -4.19 11.38
C GLU A 261 -4.75 -4.88 12.60
N VAL A 262 -5.15 -4.10 13.60
CA VAL A 262 -5.81 -4.61 14.82
C VAL A 262 -7.32 -4.70 14.65
N SER A 263 -7.89 -3.85 13.83
CA SER A 263 -9.30 -3.86 13.41
C SER A 263 -9.42 -3.10 12.09
N PRO A 264 -10.52 -3.22 11.33
CA PRO A 264 -10.63 -2.56 10.04
C PRO A 264 -10.22 -1.08 10.09
N ASN A 265 -9.21 -0.73 9.28
CA ASN A 265 -8.63 0.62 9.17
C ASN A 265 -7.99 1.18 10.46
N VAL A 266 -7.66 0.33 11.43
CA VAL A 266 -6.92 0.70 12.64
C VAL A 266 -5.69 -0.20 12.74
N PHE A 267 -4.51 0.42 12.76
CA PHE A 267 -3.24 -0.28 12.77
C PHE A 267 -2.45 0.07 14.03
N ARG A 268 -1.81 -0.92 14.63
CA ARG A 268 -0.77 -0.73 15.62
C ARG A 268 0.55 -0.57 14.90
N ILE A 269 1.24 0.50 15.18
CA ILE A 269 2.50 0.85 14.52
C ILE A 269 3.61 0.90 15.56
N TYR A 270 4.76 0.34 15.21
CA TYR A 270 6.04 0.54 15.92
C TYR A 270 6.99 1.23 14.95
N TYR A 271 7.83 2.10 15.45
CA TYR A 271 8.82 2.83 14.66
C TYR A 271 9.99 3.27 15.55
N SER A 272 11.13 3.52 14.93
CA SER A 272 12.33 3.99 15.62
C SER A 272 12.41 5.51 15.56
N GLN A 273 12.68 6.15 16.66
CA GLN A 273 12.94 7.59 16.71
C GLN A 273 14.35 7.84 17.20
N GLY A 274 15.10 8.67 16.46
CA GLY A 274 16.45 9.09 16.84
C GLY A 274 16.42 10.00 18.08
N GLY A 275 17.29 9.69 19.03
CA GLY A 275 17.56 10.48 20.23
C GLY A 275 18.94 11.15 20.18
N PRO A 276 19.33 11.86 21.24
CA PRO A 276 20.68 12.38 21.38
C PRO A 276 21.73 11.29 21.25
N SER A 277 22.88 11.61 20.67
CA SER A 277 24.03 10.70 20.54
C SER A 277 23.76 9.46 19.66
N GLN A 278 22.93 9.59 18.63
CA GLN A 278 22.57 8.50 17.70
C GLN A 278 21.97 7.26 18.39
N THR A 279 21.37 7.43 19.54
CA THR A 279 20.55 6.39 20.14
C THR A 279 19.17 6.41 19.50
N TYR A 280 18.64 5.23 19.21
CA TYR A 280 17.28 5.08 18.68
C TYR A 280 16.43 4.36 19.71
N VAL A 281 15.22 4.85 19.91
CA VAL A 281 14.23 4.22 20.79
C VAL A 281 13.05 3.75 19.96
N VAL A 282 12.54 2.56 20.26
CA VAL A 282 11.34 2.05 19.63
C VAL A 282 10.11 2.67 20.28
N LYS A 283 9.27 3.28 19.49
CA LYS A 283 8.00 3.87 19.89
C LYS A 283 6.83 3.06 19.39
N ARG A 284 5.65 3.26 19.96
CA ARG A 284 4.38 2.69 19.51
C ARG A 284 3.36 3.79 19.30
N GLY A 285 2.48 3.57 18.35
CA GLY A 285 1.34 4.44 18.08
C GLY A 285 0.20 3.69 17.40
N VAL A 286 -0.89 4.40 17.17
CA VAL A 286 -2.07 3.92 16.47
C VAL A 286 -2.30 4.77 15.23
N LEU A 287 -2.30 4.12 14.08
CA LEU A 287 -2.65 4.71 12.80
C LEU A 287 -4.11 4.39 12.49
N ARG A 288 -4.88 5.39 12.07
CA ARG A 288 -6.28 5.24 11.67
C ARG A 288 -6.51 5.79 10.28
N PHE A 289 -7.33 5.09 9.53
CA PHE A 289 -7.86 5.55 8.27
C PHE A 289 -9.35 5.84 8.40
N THR A 290 -9.74 7.06 8.12
CA THR A 290 -11.16 7.46 8.02
C THR A 290 -11.51 7.53 6.54
N PRO A 291 -12.31 6.59 6.01
CA PRO A 291 -12.77 6.66 4.62
C PRO A 291 -13.56 7.95 4.38
N ALA A 292 -13.48 8.48 3.17
CA ALA A 292 -14.34 9.59 2.77
C ALA A 292 -15.81 9.24 3.01
N ALA A 293 -16.59 10.18 3.55
CA ALA A 293 -18.02 9.98 3.73
C ALA A 293 -18.65 9.64 2.37
N VAL A 294 -19.32 8.50 2.30
CA VAL A 294 -20.12 8.16 1.13
C VAL A 294 -21.27 9.14 1.07
N VAL A 295 -21.19 10.12 0.18
CA VAL A 295 -22.32 11.00 -0.13
C VAL A 295 -23.38 10.13 -0.80
N THR A 296 -24.35 9.70 -0.01
CA THR A 296 -25.55 9.07 -0.59
C THR A 296 -26.18 10.12 -1.50
N PRO A 297 -26.34 9.85 -2.81
CA PRO A 297 -26.96 10.83 -3.69
C PRO A 297 -28.34 11.19 -3.11
N THR A 298 -28.57 12.47 -2.90
CA THR A 298 -29.89 12.97 -2.52
C THR A 298 -30.89 12.44 -3.55
N PRO A 299 -31.97 11.78 -3.14
CA PRO A 299 -32.95 11.27 -4.10
C PRO A 299 -33.37 12.41 -5.02
N THR A 300 -33.15 12.23 -6.31
CA THR A 300 -33.62 13.17 -7.32
C THR A 300 -35.12 13.35 -7.10
N PRO A 301 -35.62 14.58 -6.95
CA PRO A 301 -37.05 14.78 -6.76
C PRO A 301 -37.81 14.08 -7.88
N THR A 302 -38.71 13.19 -7.51
CA THR A 302 -39.58 12.52 -8.47
C THR A 302 -40.30 13.60 -9.28
N PRO A 303 -40.23 13.58 -10.62
CA PRO A 303 -40.88 14.58 -11.42
C PRO A 303 -42.37 14.63 -11.05
N THR A 304 -42.85 15.81 -10.68
CA THR A 304 -44.27 16.05 -10.42
C THR A 304 -45.03 15.61 -11.68
N PRO A 305 -46.07 14.76 -11.54
CA PRO A 305 -46.82 14.30 -12.72
C PRO A 305 -47.33 15.52 -13.48
N THR A 306 -46.95 15.61 -14.74
CA THR A 306 -47.50 16.62 -15.66
C THR A 306 -49.01 16.44 -15.72
N PRO A 307 -49.80 17.50 -15.52
CA PRO A 307 -51.25 17.38 -15.58
C PRO A 307 -51.64 16.77 -16.92
N THR A 308 -52.41 15.70 -16.85
CA THR A 308 -52.98 15.01 -18.02
C THR A 308 -53.85 16.04 -18.78
N PRO A 309 -53.60 16.27 -20.08
CA PRO A 309 -54.41 17.20 -20.86
C PRO A 309 -55.90 16.73 -20.83
N THR A 310 -56.77 17.65 -20.51
CA THR A 310 -58.23 17.44 -20.56
C THR A 310 -58.61 17.04 -21.99
N PRO A 311 -59.40 15.96 -22.18
CA PRO A 311 -59.77 15.53 -23.52
C PRO A 311 -60.62 16.59 -24.21
N THR A 312 -60.13 17.04 -25.38
CA THR A 312 -60.86 17.89 -26.29
C THR A 312 -61.99 17.07 -26.95
N PRO A 313 -63.21 17.61 -27.14
CA PRO A 313 -64.31 16.84 -27.72
C PRO A 313 -63.99 16.40 -29.14
N THR A 314 -64.19 15.10 -29.41
CA THR A 314 -63.96 14.43 -30.69
C THR A 314 -64.97 14.87 -31.73
N GLU A 315 -64.52 15.51 -32.78
CA GLU A 315 -65.29 15.56 -34.04
C GLU A 315 -65.12 14.25 -34.80
N SER A 316 -66.25 13.68 -35.19
CA SER A 316 -66.33 12.47 -36.02
C SER A 316 -65.86 12.72 -37.44
N VAL A 317 -64.83 12.02 -37.89
CA VAL A 317 -64.51 11.93 -39.32
C VAL A 317 -64.13 10.50 -39.74
N VAL A 318 -64.97 9.91 -40.52
CA VAL A 318 -64.84 9.00 -41.66
C VAL A 318 -63.53 8.16 -41.81
N ALA A 319 -63.79 6.88 -42.05
CA ALA A 319 -62.88 5.74 -42.22
C ALA A 319 -61.90 5.78 -43.40
N SER A 320 -60.85 4.97 -43.24
CA SER A 320 -59.94 4.29 -44.22
C SER A 320 -58.61 4.96 -44.50
N PRO A 321 -57.51 4.24 -44.83
CA PRO A 321 -57.38 2.79 -45.04
C PRO A 321 -56.25 2.08 -44.25
N THR A 322 -56.17 0.76 -44.42
CA THR A 322 -55.25 -0.31 -43.99
C THR A 322 -53.79 0.04 -43.74
N PRO A 323 -53.17 -0.41 -42.61
CA PRO A 323 -51.73 -0.18 -42.37
C PRO A 323 -50.82 -1.21 -43.07
N THR A 324 -49.78 -0.67 -43.64
CA THR A 324 -48.59 -1.37 -44.12
C THR A 324 -47.77 -1.90 -42.94
N PRO A 325 -47.09 -3.06 -43.03
CA PRO A 325 -46.37 -3.67 -41.91
C PRO A 325 -45.12 -2.89 -41.54
N THR A 326 -44.99 -2.56 -40.26
CA THR A 326 -43.83 -1.93 -39.66
C THR A 326 -42.69 -2.96 -39.49
N ILE A 327 -41.55 -2.67 -40.08
CA ILE A 327 -40.30 -3.41 -39.91
C ILE A 327 -39.80 -3.20 -38.49
N VAL A 328 -39.67 -4.30 -37.74
CA VAL A 328 -39.04 -4.34 -36.41
C VAL A 328 -37.54 -4.19 -36.56
N ALA A 329 -36.95 -3.17 -35.94
CA ALA A 329 -35.51 -2.98 -35.90
C ALA A 329 -34.86 -4.08 -35.05
N PRO A 330 -33.71 -4.64 -35.42
CA PRO A 330 -33.05 -5.71 -34.70
C PRO A 330 -32.37 -5.16 -33.41
N THR A 331 -32.58 -5.91 -32.34
CA THR A 331 -31.89 -5.75 -31.01
C THR A 331 -30.38 -5.85 -31.20
N PRO A 332 -29.53 -5.02 -30.52
CA PRO A 332 -28.10 -5.09 -30.65
C PRO A 332 -27.56 -6.41 -30.07
N THR A 333 -26.97 -7.22 -30.95
CA THR A 333 -26.29 -8.46 -30.59
C THR A 333 -24.99 -8.16 -29.87
N LYS A 334 -24.82 -8.74 -28.66
CA LYS A 334 -23.61 -8.71 -27.85
C LYS A 334 -22.42 -9.18 -28.69
N ALA A 335 -21.39 -8.33 -28.85
CA ALA A 335 -20.20 -8.62 -29.63
C ALA A 335 -19.50 -9.89 -29.10
N ALA A 336 -19.28 -10.85 -29.99
CA ALA A 336 -18.56 -12.08 -29.66
C ALA A 336 -17.11 -11.77 -29.31
N VAL A 337 -16.67 -12.26 -28.13
CA VAL A 337 -15.27 -12.18 -27.70
C VAL A 337 -14.43 -13.03 -28.67
N GLY A 338 -13.58 -12.39 -29.44
CA GLY A 338 -12.74 -13.06 -30.42
C GLY A 338 -11.76 -14.05 -29.79
N LYS A 339 -11.67 -15.26 -30.33
CA LYS A 339 -10.78 -16.34 -29.89
C LYS A 339 -9.31 -15.91 -30.02
N LYS A 340 -8.53 -15.94 -28.94
CA LYS A 340 -7.09 -15.67 -29.00
C LYS A 340 -6.35 -16.82 -29.70
N THR A 341 -5.43 -16.49 -30.62
CA THR A 341 -4.54 -17.44 -31.30
C THR A 341 -3.09 -17.11 -31.02
N THR A 342 -2.23 -18.13 -31.07
CA THR A 342 -0.79 -17.98 -30.84
C THR A 342 -0.05 -18.20 -32.17
N ILE A 343 0.84 -17.26 -32.51
CA ILE A 343 1.75 -17.39 -33.64
C ILE A 343 3.20 -17.44 -33.20
N THR A 344 4.06 -18.10 -33.95
CA THR A 344 5.49 -18.14 -33.73
C THR A 344 6.17 -17.15 -34.67
N CYS A 345 7.00 -16.26 -34.12
CA CYS A 345 7.75 -15.26 -34.89
C CYS A 345 9.24 -15.54 -34.78
N VAL A 346 9.99 -15.40 -35.85
CA VAL A 346 11.44 -15.70 -35.93
C VAL A 346 12.23 -14.54 -36.50
N ILE A 347 13.43 -14.33 -35.97
CA ILE A 347 14.47 -13.45 -36.56
C ILE A 347 15.83 -14.10 -36.33
N GLY A 348 16.51 -14.52 -37.41
CA GLY A 348 17.73 -15.32 -37.30
C GLY A 348 17.51 -16.61 -36.50
N LYS A 349 18.23 -16.79 -35.39
CA LYS A 349 18.08 -17.94 -34.50
C LYS A 349 17.09 -17.65 -33.32
N SER A 350 16.56 -16.44 -33.20
CA SER A 350 15.63 -16.05 -32.14
C SER A 350 14.19 -16.41 -32.48
N VAL A 351 13.49 -17.03 -31.54
CA VAL A 351 12.08 -17.44 -31.67
C VAL A 351 11.25 -16.78 -30.57
N LYS A 352 10.10 -16.18 -30.95
CA LYS A 352 9.16 -15.56 -30.02
C LYS A 352 7.73 -16.00 -30.33
N LYS A 353 6.96 -16.38 -29.29
CA LYS A 353 5.52 -16.68 -29.42
C LYS A 353 4.70 -15.45 -29.06
N VAL A 354 3.68 -15.13 -29.85
CA VAL A 354 2.77 -14.00 -29.64
C VAL A 354 1.33 -14.52 -29.63
N THR A 355 0.59 -14.25 -28.55
CA THR A 355 -0.82 -14.66 -28.37
C THR A 355 -1.71 -13.44 -28.28
N ALA A 356 -2.65 -13.29 -29.23
CA ALA A 356 -3.62 -12.20 -29.23
C ALA A 356 -4.86 -12.62 -30.06
N VAL A 357 -5.91 -11.78 -30.11
CA VAL A 357 -7.08 -12.00 -30.97
C VAL A 357 -6.71 -11.92 -32.47
N ASN A 358 -5.76 -11.06 -32.83
CA ASN A 358 -5.16 -10.98 -34.18
C ASN A 358 -3.65 -10.77 -34.02
N PRO A 359 -2.87 -11.84 -33.71
CA PRO A 359 -1.45 -11.68 -33.38
C PRO A 359 -0.65 -11.28 -34.62
N LYS A 360 0.23 -10.27 -34.41
CA LYS A 360 1.21 -9.84 -35.41
C LYS A 360 2.61 -9.99 -34.83
N CYS A 361 3.57 -10.33 -35.68
CA CYS A 361 4.97 -10.40 -35.25
C CYS A 361 5.51 -8.99 -34.95
N PRO A 362 6.36 -8.85 -33.88
CA PRO A 362 7.06 -7.60 -33.62
C PRO A 362 7.94 -7.17 -34.80
N LYS A 363 8.27 -5.88 -34.86
CA LYS A 363 9.11 -5.33 -35.94
C LYS A 363 10.42 -6.11 -36.06
N GLY A 364 10.73 -6.54 -37.28
CA GLY A 364 11.90 -7.35 -37.60
C GLY A 364 11.71 -8.86 -37.53
N TYR A 365 10.65 -9.37 -36.89
CA TYR A 365 10.34 -10.81 -36.88
C TYR A 365 9.40 -11.19 -38.02
N LYS A 366 9.58 -12.39 -38.55
CA LYS A 366 8.69 -13.00 -39.57
C LYS A 366 7.90 -14.12 -38.92
N LYS A 367 6.64 -14.28 -39.31
CA LYS A 367 5.79 -15.42 -38.90
C LYS A 367 6.36 -16.70 -39.49
N ARG A 368 6.51 -17.72 -38.62
CA ARG A 368 6.89 -19.08 -39.02
C ARG A 368 5.64 -19.91 -39.29
#